data_13160d18a5dd19216583e533a0fdfc52
#
_entry.id   13160d18a5dd19216583e533a0fdfc52
#
_cell.length_a   1.000
_cell.length_b   1.000
_cell.length_c   1.000
_cell.angle_alpha   90.00
_cell.angle_beta   90.00
_cell.angle_gamma   90.00
#
_symmetry.space_group_name_H-M   'P 1'
#
loop_
_entity.id
_entity.type
_entity.pdbx_description
1 polymer ?
#
loop_
_entity_poly.entity_id
_entity_poly.type
_entity_poly.pdbx_seq_one_letter_code
_entity_poly.pdbx_strand_id
1 'polypeptide(L)'
;MKKNWLRTGQDPVVFLTLQNGLTVNLINKPGYKQTVASLTVKFGSLTSTYQDRKGKTKTIPAGTAHFLEHKLFDKPEGDVLIKMADLGADGNAFTSNQVTCYYLATHENLRENIELLLDFVQTPVFSEESVKRERGIIEEEIASYQDDPDSRLYQGMLRTAYPNSQLGKDIAGDAFSLQKISSEVLYDVYHNYYRPDNMVLTVVGDLNQDQLCQWIQSNQQAGVLTKARKISVDFANGRPVQVRQDEEKLNVSLERIAWLGGLEMRPNRCLAEQELLAEFVLELVFGEQTDWYQSCYQEGVLGDDFDFEVSMMPGYAYVMFFSSGPRAEEQEKVIQTRLNLVEQILSEDSTDFSLLKRSLIGEKIQQQDQLTSLALDEDLALYGLSLFDKMNLLNQLEQRDLADYARVTFKRSQLAQFIVKKQDNG
;
A
#
# COMPACT_ATOMS: atom_id res chain seq x y z
N MET A 1 15.93 8.43 -24.97
CA MET A 1 15.56 7.19 -24.26
C MET A 1 16.78 6.69 -23.51
N LYS A 2 16.78 6.72 -22.17
CA LYS A 2 17.85 6.09 -21.37
C LYS A 2 17.34 4.71 -20.99
N LYS A 3 17.87 3.65 -21.60
CA LYS A 3 17.67 2.26 -21.13
C LYS A 3 18.68 2.02 -20.00
N ASN A 4 18.22 2.00 -18.77
CA ASN A 4 19.05 1.54 -17.68
C ASN A 4 18.75 0.04 -17.46
N TRP A 5 19.70 -0.80 -17.82
CA TRP A 5 19.65 -2.23 -17.52
C TRP A 5 20.23 -2.42 -16.14
N LEU A 6 19.39 -2.51 -15.11
CA LEU A 6 19.81 -3.05 -13.82
C LEU A 6 19.72 -4.58 -13.92
N ARG A 7 20.87 -5.22 -14.13
CA ARG A 7 20.97 -6.67 -14.09
C ARG A 7 21.14 -7.11 -12.63
N THR A 8 20.07 -7.60 -12.05
CA THR A 8 20.13 -8.35 -10.81
C THR A 8 19.32 -9.64 -11.03
N GLY A 9 20.01 -10.79 -11.10
CA GLY A 9 19.36 -12.09 -11.18
C GLY A 9 18.89 -12.55 -12.57
N GLN A 10 18.15 -13.66 -12.61
CA GLN A 10 17.76 -14.36 -13.84
C GLN A 10 16.61 -13.72 -14.63
N ASP A 11 15.83 -12.81 -14.02
CA ASP A 11 14.72 -12.11 -14.69
C ASP A 11 14.89 -10.58 -14.57
N PRO A 12 15.53 -9.93 -15.53
CA PRO A 12 15.77 -8.49 -15.46
C PRO A 12 14.48 -7.70 -15.62
N VAL A 13 14.21 -6.80 -14.66
CA VAL A 13 13.24 -5.73 -14.86
C VAL A 13 13.83 -4.70 -15.82
N VAL A 14 13.13 -4.41 -16.92
CA VAL A 14 13.52 -3.35 -17.85
C VAL A 14 12.85 -2.06 -17.42
N PHE A 15 13.65 -1.09 -16.98
CA PHE A 15 13.18 0.24 -16.61
C PHE A 15 13.34 1.22 -17.78
N LEU A 16 12.26 1.88 -18.14
CA LEU A 16 12.25 2.91 -19.19
C LEU A 16 11.60 4.18 -18.64
N THR A 17 12.10 5.33 -19.06
CA THR A 17 11.39 6.60 -18.85
C THR A 17 11.13 7.23 -20.21
N LEU A 18 9.88 7.50 -20.52
CA LEU A 18 9.46 8.14 -21.77
C LEU A 18 9.72 9.65 -21.74
N GLN A 19 9.58 10.30 -22.90
CA GLN A 19 9.83 11.75 -23.02
C GLN A 19 8.86 12.60 -22.18
N ASN A 20 7.61 12.11 -22.00
CA ASN A 20 6.59 12.76 -21.17
C ASN A 20 6.77 12.48 -19.67
N GLY A 21 7.78 11.70 -19.28
CA GLY A 21 8.09 11.36 -17.89
C GLY A 21 7.49 10.05 -17.39
N LEU A 22 6.59 9.39 -18.14
CA LEU A 22 6.03 8.11 -17.75
C LEU A 22 7.15 7.08 -17.55
N THR A 23 7.19 6.47 -16.36
CA THR A 23 8.05 5.32 -16.07
C THR A 23 7.37 4.04 -16.56
N VAL A 24 8.12 3.15 -17.20
CA VAL A 24 7.62 1.86 -17.67
C VAL A 24 8.54 0.77 -17.15
N ASN A 25 7.97 -0.19 -16.44
CA ASN A 25 8.63 -1.40 -15.94
C ASN A 25 8.13 -2.60 -16.75
N LEU A 26 9.03 -3.36 -17.35
CA LEU A 26 8.69 -4.57 -18.09
C LEU A 26 9.36 -5.76 -17.44
N ILE A 27 8.56 -6.74 -17.02
CA ILE A 27 9.01 -7.99 -16.41
C ILE A 27 8.63 -9.12 -17.35
N ASN A 28 9.64 -9.67 -18.04
CA ASN A 28 9.40 -10.76 -18.98
C ASN A 28 9.30 -12.10 -18.24
N LYS A 29 8.20 -12.83 -18.46
CA LYS A 29 7.90 -14.15 -17.92
C LYS A 29 7.59 -15.12 -19.06
N PRO A 30 8.62 -15.69 -19.69
CA PRO A 30 8.45 -16.57 -20.85
C PRO A 30 7.57 -17.78 -20.54
N GLY A 31 6.65 -18.08 -21.47
CA GLY A 31 5.75 -19.23 -21.37
C GLY A 31 4.46 -18.99 -20.59
N TYR A 32 4.29 -17.85 -19.93
CA TYR A 32 3.02 -17.49 -19.31
C TYR A 32 2.01 -17.06 -20.38
N LYS A 33 0.77 -17.56 -20.30
CA LYS A 33 -0.30 -17.19 -21.23
C LYS A 33 -1.00 -15.90 -20.88
N GLN A 34 -1.00 -15.56 -19.60
CA GLN A 34 -1.60 -14.34 -19.09
C GLN A 34 -0.56 -13.21 -19.07
N THR A 35 -1.01 -12.01 -19.36
CA THR A 35 -0.26 -10.76 -19.10
C THR A 35 -1.05 -9.91 -18.14
N VAL A 36 -0.37 -9.34 -17.14
CA VAL A 36 -0.94 -8.36 -16.21
C VAL A 36 -0.27 -7.02 -16.47
N ALA A 37 -1.08 -5.98 -16.59
CA ALA A 37 -0.61 -4.60 -16.73
C ALA A 37 -1.24 -3.71 -15.66
N SER A 38 -0.44 -2.88 -15.00
CA SER A 38 -0.90 -1.89 -14.03
C SER A 38 -0.41 -0.49 -14.39
N LEU A 39 -1.26 0.52 -14.19
CA LEU A 39 -0.89 1.93 -14.24
C LEU A 39 -1.08 2.52 -12.85
N THR A 40 0.02 2.70 -12.14
CA THR A 40 0.07 3.21 -10.78
C THR A 40 0.32 4.71 -10.78
N VAL A 41 -0.56 5.47 -10.16
CA VAL A 41 -0.41 6.91 -9.91
C VAL A 41 0.13 7.10 -8.51
N LYS A 42 1.22 7.85 -8.34
CA LYS A 42 1.82 8.16 -7.02
C LYS A 42 0.99 9.21 -6.29
N PHE A 43 -0.25 8.82 -6.01
CA PHE A 43 -1.26 9.62 -5.33
C PHE A 43 -2.22 8.70 -4.59
N GLY A 44 -2.26 8.81 -3.27
CA GLY A 44 -3.10 8.02 -2.38
C GLY A 44 -3.69 8.90 -1.26
N SER A 45 -4.32 8.26 -0.28
CA SER A 45 -5.07 8.96 0.79
C SER A 45 -4.22 9.84 1.70
N LEU A 46 -2.90 9.58 1.82
CA LEU A 46 -1.98 10.42 2.59
C LEU A 46 -1.68 11.78 1.95
N THR A 47 -1.95 11.94 0.66
CA THR A 47 -1.72 13.21 -0.02
C THR A 47 -2.74 14.24 0.43
N SER A 48 -2.28 15.29 1.12
CA SER A 48 -3.16 16.20 1.87
C SER A 48 -3.44 17.53 1.21
N THR A 49 -2.67 17.92 0.18
CA THR A 49 -2.77 19.25 -0.43
C THR A 49 -2.70 19.21 -1.96
N TYR A 50 -3.30 20.19 -2.61
CA TYR A 50 -3.22 20.42 -4.03
C TYR A 50 -3.13 21.91 -4.34
N GLN A 51 -2.76 22.28 -5.57
CA GLN A 51 -2.82 23.64 -6.06
C GLN A 51 -4.02 23.83 -6.98
N ASP A 52 -4.88 24.79 -6.68
CA ASP A 52 -5.98 25.15 -7.56
C ASP A 52 -5.49 25.84 -8.85
N ARG A 53 -6.38 26.11 -9.80
CA ARG A 53 -6.07 26.77 -11.08
C ARG A 53 -5.40 28.12 -10.94
N LYS A 54 -5.54 28.78 -9.78
CA LYS A 54 -4.89 30.06 -9.44
C LYS A 54 -3.55 29.88 -8.76
N GLY A 55 -3.10 28.62 -8.54
CA GLY A 55 -1.85 28.29 -7.85
C GLY A 55 -1.93 28.40 -6.32
N LYS A 56 -3.13 28.53 -5.75
CA LYS A 56 -3.31 28.54 -4.30
C LYS A 56 -3.36 27.11 -3.76
N THR A 57 -2.56 26.84 -2.73
CA THR A 57 -2.58 25.56 -2.02
C THR A 57 -3.89 25.41 -1.24
N LYS A 58 -4.54 24.29 -1.41
CA LYS A 58 -5.78 23.85 -0.73
C LYS A 58 -5.60 22.47 -0.14
N THR A 59 -6.39 22.15 0.87
CA THR A 59 -6.44 20.80 1.46
C THR A 59 -7.33 19.89 0.60
N ILE A 60 -6.86 18.65 0.37
CA ILE A 60 -7.64 17.60 -0.28
C ILE A 60 -8.66 17.05 0.73
N PRO A 61 -9.94 16.99 0.39
CA PRO A 61 -10.93 16.26 1.21
C PRO A 61 -10.53 14.79 1.32
N ALA A 62 -10.70 14.17 2.50
CA ALA A 62 -10.52 12.73 2.65
C ALA A 62 -11.47 11.98 1.70
N GLY A 63 -11.04 10.83 1.19
CA GLY A 63 -11.80 10.07 0.19
C GLY A 63 -11.54 10.49 -1.27
N THR A 64 -10.83 11.61 -1.53
CA THR A 64 -10.67 12.10 -2.91
C THR A 64 -9.87 11.15 -3.81
N ALA A 65 -8.88 10.42 -3.28
CA ALA A 65 -8.10 9.46 -4.06
C ALA A 65 -8.98 8.29 -4.50
N HIS A 66 -9.71 7.69 -3.59
CA HIS A 66 -10.67 6.63 -3.84
C HIS A 66 -11.82 7.10 -4.75
N PHE A 67 -12.32 8.31 -4.56
CA PHE A 67 -13.32 8.90 -5.43
C PHE A 67 -12.84 9.04 -6.89
N LEU A 68 -11.58 9.45 -7.10
CA LEU A 68 -10.97 9.52 -8.43
C LEU A 68 -10.80 8.14 -9.05
N GLU A 69 -10.47 7.12 -8.25
CA GLU A 69 -10.40 5.74 -8.69
C GLU A 69 -11.71 5.32 -9.36
N HIS A 70 -12.84 5.42 -8.65
CA HIS A 70 -14.17 5.12 -9.15
C HIS A 70 -14.51 5.94 -10.40
N LYS A 71 -14.29 7.25 -10.33
CA LYS A 71 -14.71 8.17 -11.39
C LYS A 71 -14.01 8.00 -12.71
N LEU A 72 -12.81 7.43 -12.74
CA LEU A 72 -12.10 7.23 -14.00
C LEU A 72 -12.67 6.09 -14.83
N PHE A 73 -13.37 5.12 -14.25
CA PHE A 73 -14.08 4.08 -15.00
C PHE A 73 -15.38 4.59 -15.64
N ASP A 74 -16.02 5.59 -15.06
CA ASP A 74 -17.29 6.15 -15.55
C ASP A 74 -17.04 7.13 -16.70
N LYS A 75 -17.28 6.70 -17.93
CA LYS A 75 -17.14 7.51 -19.15
C LYS A 75 -18.50 7.78 -19.79
N PRO A 76 -18.63 8.84 -20.61
CA PRO A 76 -19.89 9.14 -21.31
C PRO A 76 -20.40 8.01 -22.20
N GLU A 77 -19.49 7.22 -22.75
CA GLU A 77 -19.77 6.06 -23.60
C GLU A 77 -19.99 4.75 -22.84
N GLY A 78 -19.98 4.77 -21.51
CA GLY A 78 -20.20 3.64 -20.63
C GLY A 78 -19.00 3.30 -19.73
N ASP A 79 -19.18 2.25 -18.92
CA ASP A 79 -18.15 1.77 -18.00
C ASP A 79 -16.97 1.14 -18.78
N VAL A 80 -15.75 1.52 -18.39
CA VAL A 80 -14.51 1.00 -18.99
C VAL A 80 -14.32 -0.49 -18.73
N LEU A 81 -14.79 -1.01 -17.59
CA LEU A 81 -14.71 -2.44 -17.27
C LEU A 81 -15.45 -3.30 -18.30
N ILE A 82 -16.58 -2.82 -18.84
CA ILE A 82 -17.29 -3.52 -19.92
C ILE A 82 -16.43 -3.60 -21.18
N LYS A 83 -15.76 -2.49 -21.55
CA LYS A 83 -14.85 -2.49 -22.72
C LYS A 83 -13.66 -3.41 -22.53
N MET A 84 -13.09 -3.50 -21.30
CA MET A 84 -12.03 -4.44 -20.97
C MET A 84 -12.51 -5.89 -21.14
N ALA A 85 -13.70 -6.20 -20.63
CA ALA A 85 -14.30 -7.52 -20.76
C ALA A 85 -14.53 -7.90 -22.25
N ASP A 86 -15.01 -6.96 -23.07
CA ASP A 86 -15.19 -7.15 -24.53
C ASP A 86 -13.83 -7.43 -25.25
N LEU A 87 -12.73 -6.92 -24.71
CA LEU A 87 -11.37 -7.17 -25.20
C LEU A 87 -10.72 -8.42 -24.57
N GLY A 88 -11.45 -9.19 -23.74
CA GLY A 88 -10.95 -10.40 -23.08
C GLY A 88 -10.05 -10.12 -21.89
N ALA A 89 -10.18 -8.96 -21.25
CA ALA A 89 -9.46 -8.59 -20.04
C ALA A 89 -10.37 -8.50 -18.83
N ASP A 90 -9.83 -8.86 -17.67
CA ASP A 90 -10.40 -8.60 -16.36
C ASP A 90 -9.68 -7.38 -15.75
N GLY A 91 -10.43 -6.33 -15.48
CA GLY A 91 -9.93 -5.05 -14.99
C GLY A 91 -10.38 -4.75 -13.57
N ASN A 92 -9.51 -4.06 -12.80
CA ASN A 92 -9.84 -3.60 -11.46
C ASN A 92 -8.95 -2.41 -11.07
N ALA A 93 -9.17 -1.85 -9.88
CA ALA A 93 -8.32 -0.80 -9.30
C ALA A 93 -8.31 -0.91 -7.78
N PHE A 94 -7.39 -0.21 -7.15
CA PHE A 94 -7.38 0.01 -5.71
C PHE A 94 -6.71 1.33 -5.35
N THR A 95 -7.09 1.86 -4.20
CA THR A 95 -6.46 3.03 -3.58
C THR A 95 -5.82 2.63 -2.26
N SER A 96 -4.53 2.93 -2.12
CA SER A 96 -3.81 2.79 -0.86
C SER A 96 -3.49 4.15 -0.23
N ASN A 97 -2.71 4.12 0.82
CA ASN A 97 -2.19 5.33 1.45
C ASN A 97 -1.30 6.16 0.53
N GLN A 98 -0.55 5.53 -0.38
CA GLN A 98 0.46 6.19 -1.20
C GLN A 98 0.14 6.23 -2.68
N VAL A 99 -0.69 5.30 -3.20
CA VAL A 99 -0.96 5.17 -4.62
C VAL A 99 -2.45 4.97 -4.92
N THR A 100 -2.82 5.23 -6.18
CA THR A 100 -4.03 4.69 -6.81
C THR A 100 -3.57 3.88 -8.02
N CYS A 101 -3.96 2.63 -8.09
CA CYS A 101 -3.51 1.69 -9.10
C CYS A 101 -4.70 1.17 -9.92
N TYR A 102 -4.59 1.24 -11.24
CA TYR A 102 -5.53 0.68 -12.20
C TYR A 102 -4.83 -0.47 -12.91
N TYR A 103 -5.46 -1.64 -13.02
CA TYR A 103 -4.81 -2.79 -13.59
C TYR A 103 -5.77 -3.68 -14.37
N LEU A 104 -5.20 -4.51 -15.22
CA LEU A 104 -5.92 -5.54 -15.95
C LEU A 104 -5.08 -6.80 -16.09
N ALA A 105 -5.77 -7.92 -16.25
CA ALA A 105 -5.20 -9.20 -16.61
C ALA A 105 -5.84 -9.68 -17.93
N THR A 106 -5.02 -10.06 -18.91
CA THR A 106 -5.51 -10.48 -20.22
C THR A 106 -4.74 -11.65 -20.78
N HIS A 107 -5.40 -12.42 -21.69
CA HIS A 107 -4.78 -13.49 -22.47
C HIS A 107 -4.68 -13.15 -23.97
N GLU A 108 -5.36 -12.10 -24.39
CA GLU A 108 -5.47 -11.67 -25.77
C GLU A 108 -5.60 -10.15 -25.90
N ASN A 109 -5.52 -9.61 -27.11
CA ASN A 109 -5.70 -8.18 -27.39
C ASN A 109 -4.82 -7.28 -26.51
N LEU A 110 -3.56 -7.71 -26.24
CA LEU A 110 -2.67 -7.05 -25.27
C LEU A 110 -2.46 -5.57 -25.63
N ARG A 111 -2.31 -5.25 -26.91
CA ARG A 111 -2.09 -3.89 -27.35
C ARG A 111 -3.29 -3.01 -27.04
N GLU A 112 -4.46 -3.45 -27.46
CA GLU A 112 -5.73 -2.71 -27.29
C GLU A 112 -6.04 -2.50 -25.80
N ASN A 113 -5.78 -3.51 -24.98
CA ASN A 113 -5.98 -3.45 -23.53
C ASN A 113 -5.00 -2.47 -22.84
N ILE A 114 -3.72 -2.44 -23.25
CA ILE A 114 -2.75 -1.47 -22.71
C ILE A 114 -3.08 -0.05 -23.17
N GLU A 115 -3.44 0.14 -24.46
CA GLU A 115 -3.88 1.43 -24.97
C GLU A 115 -5.13 1.92 -24.21
N LEU A 116 -6.11 1.03 -23.99
CA LEU A 116 -7.31 1.36 -23.19
C LEU A 116 -6.97 1.75 -21.74
N LEU A 117 -6.06 1.00 -21.06
CA LEU A 117 -5.61 1.31 -19.71
C LEU A 117 -4.97 2.70 -19.63
N LEU A 118 -4.08 3.02 -20.55
CA LEU A 118 -3.43 4.33 -20.61
C LEU A 118 -4.41 5.45 -20.93
N ASP A 119 -5.32 5.23 -21.88
CA ASP A 119 -6.25 6.25 -22.36
C ASP A 119 -7.29 6.61 -21.31
N PHE A 120 -7.93 5.61 -20.65
CA PHE A 120 -9.01 5.94 -19.71
C PHE A 120 -8.52 6.63 -18.44
N VAL A 121 -7.34 6.25 -17.95
CA VAL A 121 -6.74 6.90 -16.76
C VAL A 121 -6.28 8.32 -17.09
N GLN A 122 -5.83 8.57 -18.32
CA GLN A 122 -5.31 9.88 -18.75
C GLN A 122 -6.40 10.80 -19.37
N THR A 123 -7.66 10.36 -19.44
CA THR A 123 -8.76 11.15 -20.01
C THR A 123 -9.89 11.32 -18.97
N PRO A 124 -9.80 12.34 -18.10
CA PRO A 124 -10.79 12.56 -17.05
C PRO A 124 -12.09 13.13 -17.61
N VAL A 125 -13.23 12.64 -17.12
CA VAL A 125 -14.56 13.21 -17.39
C VAL A 125 -15.36 13.24 -16.09
N PHE A 126 -15.53 14.44 -15.53
CA PHE A 126 -16.21 14.61 -14.25
C PHE A 126 -17.33 15.64 -14.42
N SER A 127 -18.60 15.21 -14.61
CA SER A 127 -19.76 16.10 -14.56
C SER A 127 -20.28 16.18 -13.11
N GLU A 128 -20.93 17.29 -12.75
CA GLU A 128 -21.52 17.46 -11.41
C GLU A 128 -22.56 16.36 -11.12
N GLU A 129 -23.34 15.95 -12.12
CA GLU A 129 -24.34 14.90 -12.00
C GLU A 129 -23.69 13.55 -11.72
N SER A 130 -22.63 13.19 -12.46
CA SER A 130 -21.91 11.93 -12.27
C SER A 130 -21.16 11.89 -10.92
N VAL A 131 -20.60 13.02 -10.49
CA VAL A 131 -19.98 13.14 -9.16
C VAL A 131 -21.01 12.95 -8.04
N LYS A 132 -22.21 13.52 -8.18
CA LYS A 132 -23.27 13.32 -7.19
C LYS A 132 -23.75 11.87 -7.12
N ARG A 133 -23.87 11.18 -8.27
CA ARG A 133 -24.23 9.76 -8.32
C ARG A 133 -23.16 8.89 -7.63
N GLU A 134 -21.90 9.12 -7.96
CA GLU A 134 -20.77 8.35 -7.40
C GLU A 134 -20.63 8.52 -5.90
N ARG A 135 -20.89 9.73 -5.39
CA ARG A 135 -20.89 9.96 -3.95
C ARG A 135 -21.87 9.03 -3.22
N GLY A 136 -23.07 8.82 -3.77
CA GLY A 136 -24.04 7.90 -3.19
C GLY A 136 -23.55 6.46 -3.17
N ILE A 137 -22.88 6.02 -4.25
CA ILE A 137 -22.29 4.66 -4.33
C ILE A 137 -21.21 4.48 -3.27
N ILE A 138 -20.30 5.44 -3.13
CA ILE A 138 -19.23 5.37 -2.13
C ILE A 138 -19.78 5.46 -0.69
N GLU A 139 -20.83 6.26 -0.45
CA GLU A 139 -21.51 6.29 0.86
C GLU A 139 -22.14 4.93 1.21
N GLU A 140 -22.72 4.22 0.23
CA GLU A 140 -23.26 2.86 0.41
C GLU A 140 -22.13 1.84 0.65
N GLU A 141 -21.02 1.97 -0.08
CA GLU A 141 -19.84 1.14 0.12
C GLU A 141 -19.26 1.30 1.54
N ILE A 142 -19.05 2.54 1.98
CA ILE A 142 -18.60 2.82 3.36
C ILE A 142 -19.55 2.20 4.39
N ALA A 143 -20.86 2.30 4.15
CA ALA A 143 -21.85 1.70 5.04
C ALA A 143 -21.74 0.17 5.10
N SER A 144 -21.36 -0.48 4.00
CA SER A 144 -21.28 -1.95 3.92
C SER A 144 -20.23 -2.57 4.82
N TYR A 145 -19.14 -1.87 5.13
CA TYR A 145 -18.07 -2.38 6.03
C TYR A 145 -18.05 -1.71 7.41
N GLN A 146 -19.08 -0.90 7.74
CA GLN A 146 -19.21 -0.36 9.11
C GLN A 146 -19.45 -1.43 10.17
N ASP A 147 -20.05 -2.55 9.78
CA ASP A 147 -20.32 -3.69 10.67
C ASP A 147 -19.20 -4.76 10.62
N ASP A 148 -18.16 -4.57 9.79
CA ASP A 148 -17.02 -5.47 9.73
C ASP A 148 -16.03 -5.21 10.87
N PRO A 149 -15.85 -6.17 11.82
CA PRO A 149 -15.05 -5.95 13.01
C PRO A 149 -13.58 -5.70 12.73
N ASP A 150 -13.01 -6.33 11.69
CA ASP A 150 -11.58 -6.22 11.38
C ASP A 150 -11.27 -4.87 10.73
N SER A 151 -12.12 -4.41 9.81
CA SER A 151 -12.03 -3.03 9.26
C SER A 151 -12.19 -1.98 10.36
N ARG A 152 -13.13 -2.18 11.29
CA ARG A 152 -13.35 -1.25 12.41
C ARG A 152 -12.18 -1.24 13.39
N LEU A 153 -11.57 -2.41 13.64
CA LEU A 153 -10.38 -2.53 14.48
C LEU A 153 -9.22 -1.76 13.87
N TYR A 154 -8.92 -2.01 12.61
CA TYR A 154 -7.81 -1.39 11.88
C TYR A 154 -7.96 0.13 11.82
N GLN A 155 -9.08 0.63 11.31
CA GLN A 155 -9.36 2.07 11.21
C GLN A 155 -9.47 2.74 12.58
N GLY A 156 -10.07 2.07 13.56
CA GLY A 156 -10.16 2.53 14.94
C GLY A 156 -8.78 2.72 15.56
N MET A 157 -7.85 1.76 15.32
CA MET A 157 -6.49 1.86 15.83
C MET A 157 -5.73 3.03 15.17
N LEU A 158 -5.80 3.17 13.86
CA LEU A 158 -5.16 4.29 13.16
C LEU A 158 -5.71 5.64 13.59
N ARG A 159 -7.03 5.76 13.75
CA ARG A 159 -7.69 6.98 14.26
C ARG A 159 -7.26 7.30 15.69
N THR A 160 -7.12 6.28 16.54
CA THR A 160 -6.68 6.44 17.94
C THR A 160 -5.22 6.88 18.00
N ALA A 161 -4.34 6.24 17.24
CA ALA A 161 -2.91 6.57 17.21
C ALA A 161 -2.60 7.89 16.49
N TYR A 162 -3.37 8.24 15.45
CA TYR A 162 -3.10 9.38 14.56
C TYR A 162 -4.32 10.30 14.35
N PRO A 163 -5.00 10.79 15.41
CA PRO A 163 -6.34 11.41 15.33
C PRO A 163 -6.43 12.67 14.47
N ASN A 164 -5.32 13.39 14.27
CA ASN A 164 -5.28 14.66 13.54
C ASN A 164 -4.47 14.57 12.24
N SER A 165 -4.26 13.36 11.74
CA SER A 165 -3.48 13.12 10.52
C SER A 165 -4.34 12.58 9.39
N GLN A 166 -3.76 12.52 8.18
CA GLN A 166 -4.42 11.84 7.06
C GLN A 166 -4.50 10.32 7.28
N LEU A 167 -3.50 9.73 7.93
CA LEU A 167 -3.47 8.30 8.23
C LEU A 167 -4.61 7.85 9.17
N GLY A 168 -5.06 8.72 10.08
CA GLY A 168 -6.21 8.45 10.96
C GLY A 168 -7.57 8.61 10.28
N LYS A 169 -7.62 8.97 8.99
CA LYS A 169 -8.85 9.09 8.21
C LYS A 169 -9.00 7.86 7.32
N ASP A 170 -10.25 7.46 7.11
CA ASP A 170 -10.56 6.38 6.17
C ASP A 170 -10.13 6.75 4.74
N ILE A 171 -9.59 5.77 4.00
CA ILE A 171 -9.18 5.92 2.59
C ILE A 171 -10.36 6.35 1.72
N ALA A 172 -11.54 5.79 1.95
CA ALA A 172 -12.78 6.16 1.27
C ALA A 172 -13.38 7.49 1.77
N GLY A 173 -12.85 8.04 2.88
CA GLY A 173 -13.37 9.25 3.51
C GLY A 173 -14.55 8.98 4.43
N ASP A 174 -15.34 10.02 4.65
CA ASP A 174 -16.58 10.01 5.43
C ASP A 174 -17.64 10.88 4.77
N ALA A 175 -18.91 10.77 5.22
CA ALA A 175 -20.03 11.52 4.66
C ALA A 175 -19.79 13.04 4.60
N PHE A 176 -19.05 13.61 5.58
CA PHE A 176 -18.75 15.03 5.61
C PHE A 176 -17.65 15.43 4.61
N SER A 177 -16.61 14.62 4.48
CA SER A 177 -15.51 14.85 3.54
C SER A 177 -15.95 14.63 2.10
N LEU A 178 -16.76 13.60 1.82
CA LEU A 178 -17.30 13.30 0.49
C LEU A 178 -18.17 14.44 -0.07
N GLN A 179 -18.94 15.12 0.77
CA GLN A 179 -19.73 16.29 0.34
C GLN A 179 -18.91 17.49 -0.13
N LYS A 180 -17.63 17.55 0.24
CA LYS A 180 -16.70 18.60 -0.23
C LYS A 180 -16.05 18.28 -1.57
N ILE A 181 -16.23 17.06 -2.07
CA ILE A 181 -15.70 16.62 -3.36
C ILE A 181 -16.68 17.06 -4.46
N SER A 182 -16.24 18.01 -5.27
CA SER A 182 -16.96 18.52 -6.44
C SER A 182 -16.19 18.19 -7.72
N SER A 183 -16.83 18.34 -8.87
CA SER A 183 -16.17 18.24 -10.17
C SER A 183 -14.94 19.14 -10.26
N GLU A 184 -15.03 20.38 -9.77
CA GLU A 184 -13.89 21.31 -9.75
C GLU A 184 -12.72 20.77 -8.92
N VAL A 185 -12.99 20.24 -7.72
CA VAL A 185 -11.95 19.64 -6.85
C VAL A 185 -11.31 18.43 -7.52
N LEU A 186 -12.11 17.54 -8.13
CA LEU A 186 -11.61 16.36 -8.83
C LEU A 186 -10.70 16.75 -10.00
N TYR A 187 -11.10 17.71 -10.85
CA TYR A 187 -10.26 18.20 -11.94
C TYR A 187 -8.98 18.86 -11.44
N ASP A 188 -9.05 19.68 -10.39
CA ASP A 188 -7.87 20.34 -9.86
C ASP A 188 -6.88 19.31 -9.26
N VAL A 189 -7.35 18.32 -8.49
CA VAL A 189 -6.53 17.24 -7.94
C VAL A 189 -5.98 16.35 -9.05
N TYR A 190 -6.81 15.98 -10.02
CA TYR A 190 -6.39 15.19 -11.17
C TYR A 190 -5.23 15.88 -11.93
N HIS A 191 -5.34 17.15 -12.27
CA HIS A 191 -4.28 17.89 -12.97
C HIS A 191 -2.99 18.05 -12.14
N ASN A 192 -3.08 17.94 -10.82
CA ASN A 192 -1.91 17.95 -9.96
C ASN A 192 -1.15 16.62 -9.98
N TYR A 193 -1.87 15.49 -9.94
CA TYR A 193 -1.28 14.18 -9.63
C TYR A 193 -1.32 13.19 -10.78
N TYR A 194 -2.34 13.22 -11.65
CA TYR A 194 -2.50 12.30 -12.78
C TYR A 194 -1.73 12.79 -14.01
N ARG A 195 -0.43 12.84 -13.85
CA ARG A 195 0.51 13.25 -14.91
C ARG A 195 1.46 12.11 -15.22
N PRO A 196 1.87 11.96 -16.47
CA PRO A 196 2.78 10.87 -16.88
C PRO A 196 4.05 10.78 -16.03
N ASP A 197 4.63 11.92 -15.61
CA ASP A 197 5.82 11.98 -14.75
C ASP A 197 5.58 11.56 -13.29
N ASN A 198 4.32 11.36 -12.90
CA ASN A 198 3.87 10.85 -11.60
C ASN A 198 3.22 9.47 -11.71
N MET A 199 3.36 8.81 -12.87
CA MET A 199 2.77 7.50 -13.15
C MET A 199 3.83 6.46 -13.47
N VAL A 200 3.52 5.20 -13.19
CA VAL A 200 4.34 4.04 -13.50
C VAL A 200 3.45 2.99 -14.16
N LEU A 201 3.79 2.61 -15.39
CA LEU A 201 3.19 1.47 -16.07
C LEU A 201 4.07 0.24 -15.81
N THR A 202 3.52 -0.80 -15.19
CA THR A 202 4.21 -2.09 -15.03
C THR A 202 3.49 -3.15 -15.86
N VAL A 203 4.24 -3.89 -16.69
CA VAL A 203 3.69 -4.98 -17.52
C VAL A 203 4.48 -6.26 -17.26
N VAL A 204 3.78 -7.33 -16.92
CA VAL A 204 4.34 -8.64 -16.54
C VAL A 204 3.70 -9.73 -17.38
N GLY A 205 4.50 -10.54 -18.06
CA GLY A 205 4.02 -11.65 -18.90
C GLY A 205 5.06 -12.11 -19.92
N ASP A 206 4.66 -12.95 -20.87
CA ASP A 206 5.52 -13.34 -22.00
C ASP A 206 5.53 -12.21 -23.06
N LEU A 207 6.53 -11.32 -22.94
CA LEU A 207 6.53 -10.02 -23.60
C LEU A 207 7.51 -9.94 -24.77
N ASN A 208 7.04 -9.50 -25.93
CA ASN A 208 7.90 -8.88 -26.91
C ASN A 208 8.19 -7.42 -26.49
N GLN A 209 9.25 -7.22 -25.72
CA GLN A 209 9.55 -5.93 -25.08
C GLN A 209 9.76 -4.79 -26.09
N ASP A 210 10.40 -5.05 -27.24
CA ASP A 210 10.65 -4.01 -28.26
C ASP A 210 9.34 -3.57 -28.91
N GLN A 211 8.46 -4.49 -29.24
CA GLN A 211 7.15 -4.21 -29.82
C GLN A 211 6.25 -3.45 -28.82
N LEU A 212 6.23 -3.91 -27.57
CA LEU A 212 5.47 -3.28 -26.49
C LEU A 212 5.95 -1.84 -26.25
N CYS A 213 7.26 -1.61 -26.21
CA CYS A 213 7.81 -0.26 -26.10
C CYS A 213 7.35 0.65 -27.25
N GLN A 214 7.29 0.15 -28.49
CA GLN A 214 6.82 0.92 -29.63
C GLN A 214 5.34 1.30 -29.48
N TRP A 215 4.49 0.39 -29.05
CA TRP A 215 3.06 0.67 -28.83
C TRP A 215 2.86 1.74 -27.77
N ILE A 216 3.49 1.57 -26.59
CA ILE A 216 3.41 2.54 -25.49
C ILE A 216 3.92 3.91 -25.92
N GLN A 217 5.05 3.97 -26.63
CA GLN A 217 5.59 5.24 -27.11
C GLN A 217 4.64 5.92 -28.11
N SER A 218 4.05 5.16 -29.04
CA SER A 218 3.11 5.70 -30.01
C SER A 218 1.85 6.27 -29.37
N ASN A 219 1.30 5.58 -28.37
CA ASN A 219 0.16 6.06 -27.58
C ASN A 219 0.52 7.35 -26.82
N GLN A 220 1.66 7.38 -26.14
CA GLN A 220 2.06 8.51 -25.30
C GLN A 220 2.59 9.74 -26.06
N GLN A 221 2.97 9.61 -27.33
CA GLN A 221 3.37 10.76 -28.18
C GLN A 221 2.19 11.65 -28.57
N ALA A 222 0.98 11.10 -28.60
CA ALA A 222 -0.23 11.86 -28.90
C ALA A 222 -0.68 12.76 -27.71
N GLY A 223 -0.14 12.52 -26.50
CA GLY A 223 -0.47 13.28 -25.29
C GLY A 223 0.25 14.64 -25.21
N VAL A 224 -0.44 15.63 -24.66
CA VAL A 224 0.12 16.96 -24.42
C VAL A 224 1.15 16.90 -23.29
N LEU A 225 2.39 17.29 -23.58
CA LEU A 225 3.45 17.46 -22.56
C LEU A 225 3.05 18.57 -21.58
N THR A 226 2.50 18.21 -20.43
CA THR A 226 2.34 19.14 -19.32
C THR A 226 3.67 19.27 -18.59
N LYS A 227 4.19 20.51 -18.46
CA LYS A 227 5.42 20.75 -17.67
C LYS A 227 5.21 20.29 -16.25
N ALA A 228 6.07 19.38 -15.78
CA ALA A 228 6.11 18.93 -14.40
C ALA A 228 6.13 20.13 -13.44
N ARG A 229 5.08 20.27 -12.61
CA ARG A 229 5.14 21.10 -11.42
C ARG A 229 5.70 20.25 -10.30
N LYS A 230 6.80 20.69 -9.67
CA LYS A 230 7.27 20.08 -8.42
C LYS A 230 6.20 20.32 -7.37
N ILE A 231 5.39 19.33 -7.07
CA ILE A 231 4.46 19.38 -5.94
C ILE A 231 5.24 18.83 -4.76
N SER A 232 5.47 19.68 -3.75
CA SER A 232 5.95 19.22 -2.46
C SER A 232 4.76 18.58 -1.75
N VAL A 233 4.80 17.28 -1.59
CA VAL A 233 3.87 16.60 -0.68
C VAL A 233 4.39 16.86 0.72
N ASP A 234 3.66 17.65 1.48
CA ASP A 234 3.97 17.91 2.88
C ASP A 234 3.37 16.75 3.69
N PHE A 235 4.21 15.77 3.99
CA PHE A 235 3.84 14.72 4.90
C PHE A 235 4.02 15.26 6.33
N ALA A 236 2.93 15.53 7.00
CA ALA A 236 2.96 15.87 8.41
C ALA A 236 3.70 14.77 9.19
N ASN A 237 4.67 15.16 10.04
CA ASN A 237 5.39 14.22 10.91
C ASN A 237 4.39 13.55 11.87
N GLY A 238 3.92 12.37 11.49
CA GLY A 238 2.95 11.60 12.25
C GLY A 238 3.63 10.70 13.27
N ARG A 239 4.00 11.23 14.42
CA ARG A 239 4.31 10.35 15.55
C ARG A 239 3.01 9.85 16.17
N PRO A 240 2.89 8.54 16.48
CA PRO A 240 1.73 8.03 17.22
C PRO A 240 1.54 8.80 18.52
N VAL A 241 0.31 8.99 18.92
CA VAL A 241 -0.01 9.54 20.24
C VAL A 241 0.33 8.46 21.26
N GLN A 242 1.27 8.77 22.16
CA GLN A 242 1.64 7.85 23.23
C GLN A 242 0.48 7.70 24.22
N VAL A 243 0.25 6.45 24.67
CA VAL A 243 -0.70 6.09 25.72
C VAL A 243 -2.12 6.59 25.44
N ARG A 244 -2.73 6.14 24.38
CA ARG A 244 -4.15 6.35 24.14
C ARG A 244 -4.85 5.00 24.03
N GLN A 245 -5.93 4.85 24.78
CA GLN A 245 -6.85 3.73 24.68
C GLN A 245 -8.19 4.26 24.19
N ASP A 246 -8.81 3.53 23.28
CA ASP A 246 -10.15 3.83 22.77
C ASP A 246 -10.88 2.51 22.51
N GLU A 247 -12.20 2.54 22.44
CA GLU A 247 -13.01 1.35 22.26
C GLU A 247 -14.28 1.64 21.46
N GLU A 248 -14.77 0.61 20.80
CA GLU A 248 -16.04 0.63 20.09
C GLU A 248 -16.82 -0.65 20.39
N LYS A 249 -18.18 -0.58 20.42
CA LYS A 249 -19.04 -1.73 20.65
C LYS A 249 -19.69 -2.17 19.35
N LEU A 250 -19.47 -3.43 18.96
CA LEU A 250 -20.08 -4.08 17.81
C LEU A 250 -20.68 -5.42 18.19
N ASN A 251 -21.53 -5.94 17.32
CA ASN A 251 -22.09 -7.27 17.49
C ASN A 251 -21.05 -8.34 17.08
N VAL A 252 -20.11 -8.61 17.98
CA VAL A 252 -19.04 -9.60 17.77
C VAL A 252 -19.17 -10.76 18.76
N SER A 253 -18.73 -11.94 18.39
CA SER A 253 -18.69 -13.11 19.27
C SER A 253 -17.55 -13.03 20.28
N LEU A 254 -16.43 -12.44 19.87
CA LEU A 254 -15.20 -12.30 20.63
C LEU A 254 -14.64 -10.88 20.46
N GLU A 255 -14.09 -10.29 21.51
CA GLU A 255 -13.45 -8.98 21.44
C GLU A 255 -12.23 -9.04 20.52
N ARG A 256 -12.03 -7.98 19.73
CA ARG A 256 -10.87 -7.80 18.84
C ARG A 256 -10.02 -6.67 19.38
N ILE A 257 -8.72 -6.83 19.40
CA ILE A 257 -7.80 -5.88 20.02
C ILE A 257 -6.66 -5.58 19.06
N ALA A 258 -6.32 -4.30 18.94
CA ALA A 258 -5.13 -3.87 18.26
C ALA A 258 -4.26 -2.98 19.15
N TRP A 259 -2.94 -3.10 19.01
CA TRP A 259 -1.94 -2.24 19.64
C TRP A 259 -1.02 -1.67 18.58
N LEU A 260 -0.68 -0.39 18.71
CA LEU A 260 0.21 0.28 17.77
C LEU A 260 1.36 0.95 18.50
N GLY A 261 2.59 0.61 18.07
CA GLY A 261 3.84 1.23 18.50
C GLY A 261 4.52 2.00 17.37
N GLY A 262 5.00 3.21 17.65
CA GLY A 262 5.75 3.98 16.66
C GLY A 262 7.16 3.45 16.44
N LEU A 263 7.62 3.48 15.20
CA LEU A 263 8.99 3.13 14.78
C LEU A 263 9.75 4.40 14.38
N GLU A 264 11.09 4.35 14.50
CA GLU A 264 11.97 5.42 14.05
C GLU A 264 12.49 5.11 12.64
N MET A 265 12.24 6.01 11.71
CA MET A 265 12.76 5.90 10.34
C MET A 265 14.22 6.35 10.28
N ARG A 266 15.04 5.65 9.51
CA ARG A 266 16.42 6.05 9.22
C ARG A 266 16.43 7.01 8.03
N PRO A 267 16.94 8.24 8.18
CA PRO A 267 17.17 9.11 7.04
C PRO A 267 18.19 8.45 6.08
N ASN A 268 18.03 8.65 4.80
CA ASN A 268 18.91 8.13 3.73
C ASN A 268 18.83 6.62 3.45
N ARG A 269 17.80 5.93 3.94
CA ARG A 269 17.50 4.55 3.54
C ARG A 269 16.09 4.48 2.95
N CYS A 270 15.92 3.68 1.90
CA CYS A 270 14.63 3.46 1.26
C CYS A 270 13.59 2.95 2.28
N LEU A 271 12.37 3.46 2.24
CA LEU A 271 11.32 3.04 3.19
C LEU A 271 10.96 1.58 3.01
N ALA A 272 10.82 1.11 1.77
CA ALA A 272 10.56 -0.30 1.48
C ALA A 272 11.67 -1.24 1.99
N GLU A 273 12.96 -0.82 1.93
CA GLU A 273 14.03 -1.60 2.56
C GLU A 273 13.91 -1.63 4.09
N GLN A 274 13.50 -0.51 4.68
CA GLN A 274 13.32 -0.42 6.13
C GLN A 274 12.15 -1.27 6.59
N GLU A 275 11.05 -1.27 5.82
CA GLU A 275 9.87 -2.10 6.08
C GLU A 275 10.23 -3.59 6.05
N LEU A 276 10.90 -4.05 4.99
CA LEU A 276 11.38 -5.44 4.88
C LEU A 276 12.27 -5.86 6.05
N LEU A 277 13.16 -4.97 6.52
CA LEU A 277 14.01 -5.27 7.69
C LEU A 277 13.22 -5.29 8.99
N ALA A 278 12.22 -4.41 9.13
CA ALA A 278 11.37 -4.38 10.30
C ALA A 278 10.45 -5.62 10.36
N GLU A 279 9.89 -6.05 9.23
CA GLU A 279 9.18 -7.33 9.11
C GLU A 279 10.07 -8.49 9.55
N PHE A 280 11.32 -8.56 9.06
CA PHE A 280 12.25 -9.60 9.47
C PHE A 280 12.55 -9.58 10.97
N VAL A 281 12.73 -8.38 11.57
CA VAL A 281 12.89 -8.25 13.02
C VAL A 281 11.66 -8.81 13.75
N LEU A 282 10.45 -8.45 13.32
CA LEU A 282 9.23 -8.90 13.99
C LEU A 282 9.04 -10.41 13.89
N GLU A 283 9.31 -11.00 12.74
CA GLU A 283 9.25 -12.45 12.57
C GLU A 283 10.20 -13.21 13.50
N LEU A 284 11.45 -12.69 13.69
CA LEU A 284 12.40 -13.28 14.64
C LEU A 284 11.99 -13.11 16.10
N VAL A 285 11.22 -12.07 16.40
CA VAL A 285 10.87 -11.72 17.78
C VAL A 285 9.52 -12.24 18.17
N PHE A 286 8.53 -12.17 17.27
CA PHE A 286 7.12 -12.43 17.55
C PHE A 286 6.52 -13.58 16.72
N GLY A 287 7.21 -14.06 15.68
CA GLY A 287 6.71 -15.07 14.76
C GLY A 287 6.29 -16.36 15.46
N GLU A 288 5.37 -17.09 14.85
CA GLU A 288 4.74 -18.30 15.40
C GLU A 288 5.74 -19.41 15.79
N GLN A 289 6.90 -19.49 15.13
CA GLN A 289 7.94 -20.46 15.42
C GLN A 289 8.80 -20.13 16.64
N THR A 290 8.64 -18.95 17.24
CA THR A 290 9.42 -18.55 18.43
C THR A 290 8.95 -19.28 19.69
N ASP A 291 9.87 -19.68 20.57
CA ASP A 291 9.52 -20.26 21.86
C ASP A 291 8.63 -19.31 22.69
N TRP A 292 8.77 -18.00 22.49
CA TRP A 292 7.95 -17.00 23.14
C TRP A 292 6.47 -17.12 22.72
N TYR A 293 6.20 -17.14 21.41
CA TYR A 293 4.82 -17.28 20.93
C TYR A 293 4.23 -18.62 21.37
N GLN A 294 4.98 -19.72 21.20
CA GLN A 294 4.54 -21.05 21.60
C GLN A 294 4.17 -21.12 23.12
N SER A 295 4.95 -20.46 23.97
CA SER A 295 4.63 -20.37 25.40
C SER A 295 3.37 -19.56 25.66
N CYS A 296 3.23 -18.37 25.04
CA CYS A 296 2.03 -17.55 25.17
C CYS A 296 0.77 -18.26 24.66
N TYR A 297 0.91 -19.03 23.56
CA TYR A 297 -0.19 -19.84 23.01
C TYR A 297 -0.59 -20.99 23.95
N GLN A 298 0.36 -21.73 24.49
CA GLN A 298 0.11 -22.83 25.45
C GLN A 298 -0.52 -22.33 26.74
N GLU A 299 -0.17 -21.13 27.21
CA GLU A 299 -0.76 -20.47 28.38
C GLU A 299 -2.12 -19.82 28.08
N GLY A 300 -2.53 -19.81 26.80
CA GLY A 300 -3.77 -19.20 26.33
C GLY A 300 -3.78 -17.68 26.48
N VAL A 301 -2.61 -17.03 26.48
CA VAL A 301 -2.48 -15.56 26.48
C VAL A 301 -2.70 -15.02 25.10
N LEU A 302 -2.07 -15.64 24.09
CA LEU A 302 -2.26 -15.33 22.67
C LEU A 302 -3.00 -16.49 21.98
N GLY A 303 -3.83 -16.18 21.01
CA GLY A 303 -4.52 -17.15 20.15
C GLY A 303 -3.80 -17.39 18.82
N ASP A 304 -4.40 -18.22 17.97
CA ASP A 304 -3.99 -18.46 16.58
C ASP A 304 -4.29 -17.29 15.65
N ASP A 305 -4.99 -16.29 16.13
CA ASP A 305 -5.31 -15.03 15.47
C ASP A 305 -4.35 -13.89 15.85
N PHE A 306 -3.30 -14.17 16.64
CA PHE A 306 -2.26 -13.19 16.91
C PHE A 306 -1.47 -12.94 15.62
N ASP A 307 -1.42 -11.68 15.23
CA ASP A 307 -0.72 -11.23 14.02
C ASP A 307 -0.08 -9.86 14.23
N PHE A 308 0.80 -9.48 13.33
CA PHE A 308 1.43 -8.16 13.35
C PHE A 308 1.71 -7.68 11.93
N GLU A 309 1.70 -6.36 11.76
CA GLU A 309 2.10 -5.70 10.54
C GLU A 309 3.07 -4.55 10.81
N VAL A 310 3.91 -4.26 9.83
CA VAL A 310 4.74 -3.05 9.79
C VAL A 310 4.26 -2.17 8.67
N SER A 311 4.32 -0.88 8.87
CA SER A 311 4.11 0.07 7.80
C SER A 311 5.11 1.21 7.88
N MET A 312 5.78 1.48 6.76
CA MET A 312 6.74 2.55 6.62
C MET A 312 6.41 3.43 5.41
N MET A 313 5.81 4.55 5.69
CA MET A 313 5.36 5.53 4.69
C MET A 313 6.00 6.89 4.95
N PRO A 314 6.05 7.80 3.97
CA PRO A 314 6.54 9.15 4.20
C PRO A 314 5.83 9.83 5.37
N GLY A 315 6.57 10.13 6.44
CA GLY A 315 6.05 10.75 7.66
C GLY A 315 5.47 9.80 8.72
N TYR A 316 5.26 8.51 8.41
CA TYR A 316 4.66 7.54 9.32
C TYR A 316 5.45 6.23 9.33
N ALA A 317 5.73 5.71 10.52
CA ALA A 317 6.33 4.39 10.69
C ALA A 317 5.78 3.76 11.99
N TYR A 318 5.21 2.59 11.89
CA TYR A 318 4.62 1.90 13.03
C TYR A 318 4.67 0.38 12.88
N VAL A 319 4.53 -0.30 14.00
CA VAL A 319 4.13 -1.69 14.09
C VAL A 319 2.74 -1.76 14.71
N MET A 320 1.88 -2.60 14.17
CA MET A 320 0.56 -2.89 14.71
C MET A 320 0.47 -4.38 15.03
N PHE A 321 -0.04 -4.70 16.21
CA PHE A 321 -0.30 -6.06 16.65
C PHE A 321 -1.80 -6.28 16.77
N PHE A 322 -2.25 -7.47 16.42
CA PHE A 322 -3.66 -7.88 16.48
C PHE A 322 -3.81 -9.13 17.32
N SER A 323 -4.91 -9.22 18.04
CA SER A 323 -5.32 -10.43 18.75
C SER A 323 -6.79 -10.34 19.13
N SER A 324 -7.32 -11.41 19.70
CA SER A 324 -8.70 -11.43 20.24
C SER A 324 -8.75 -12.00 21.66
N GLY A 325 -9.91 -11.86 22.29
CA GLY A 325 -10.22 -12.46 23.58
C GLY A 325 -10.24 -11.49 24.75
N PRO A 326 -10.54 -11.98 25.97
CA PRO A 326 -10.82 -11.14 27.13
C PRO A 326 -9.57 -10.73 27.92
N ARG A 327 -8.36 -11.08 27.46
CA ARG A 327 -7.10 -10.92 28.23
C ARG A 327 -6.25 -9.74 27.71
N ALA A 328 -6.87 -8.65 27.25
CA ALA A 328 -6.22 -7.50 26.60
C ALA A 328 -5.02 -6.94 27.39
N GLU A 329 -5.16 -6.76 28.73
CA GLU A 329 -4.08 -6.21 29.55
C GLU A 329 -2.88 -7.16 29.67
N GLU A 330 -3.11 -8.47 29.70
CA GLU A 330 -2.06 -9.47 29.77
C GLU A 330 -1.35 -9.61 28.42
N GLN A 331 -2.12 -9.59 27.32
CA GLN A 331 -1.60 -9.58 25.95
C GLN A 331 -0.72 -8.35 25.72
N GLU A 332 -1.20 -7.14 26.07
CA GLU A 332 -0.40 -5.91 26.00
C GLU A 332 0.91 -6.05 26.76
N LYS A 333 0.86 -6.56 27.98
CA LYS A 333 2.04 -6.72 28.83
C LYS A 333 3.09 -7.65 28.23
N VAL A 334 2.69 -8.80 27.68
CA VAL A 334 3.65 -9.75 27.07
C VAL A 334 4.23 -9.19 25.78
N ILE A 335 3.42 -8.52 24.94
CA ILE A 335 3.85 -7.85 23.70
C ILE A 335 4.82 -6.71 24.04
N GLN A 336 4.44 -5.80 24.95
CA GLN A 336 5.29 -4.66 25.35
C GLN A 336 6.61 -5.11 25.97
N THR A 337 6.58 -6.16 26.81
CA THR A 337 7.80 -6.72 27.41
C THR A 337 8.72 -7.27 26.33
N ARG A 338 8.17 -8.03 25.39
CA ARG A 338 8.94 -8.62 24.27
C ARG A 338 9.51 -7.54 23.36
N LEU A 339 8.72 -6.50 23.02
CA LEU A 339 9.15 -5.37 22.20
C LEU A 339 10.33 -4.61 22.85
N ASN A 340 10.33 -4.47 24.17
CA ASN A 340 11.44 -3.84 24.89
C ASN A 340 12.75 -4.66 24.88
N LEU A 341 12.69 -5.95 24.55
CA LEU A 341 13.82 -6.87 24.50
C LEU A 341 14.36 -7.11 23.08
N VAL A 342 13.79 -6.47 22.04
CA VAL A 342 14.14 -6.69 20.62
C VAL A 342 15.64 -6.63 20.39
N GLU A 343 16.33 -5.60 20.89
CA GLU A 343 17.80 -5.46 20.73
C GLU A 343 18.56 -6.62 21.38
N GLN A 344 18.16 -7.01 22.58
CA GLN A 344 18.81 -8.11 23.31
C GLN A 344 18.62 -9.44 22.56
N ILE A 345 17.40 -9.74 22.12
CA ILE A 345 17.05 -10.98 21.43
C ILE A 345 17.88 -11.12 20.14
N LEU A 346 18.02 -10.05 19.37
CA LEU A 346 18.77 -10.07 18.12
C LEU A 346 20.29 -10.06 18.30
N SER A 347 20.80 -9.69 19.48
CA SER A 347 22.23 -9.72 19.80
C SER A 347 22.74 -11.12 20.14
N GLU A 348 21.85 -12.05 20.48
CA GLU A 348 22.18 -13.44 20.75
C GLU A 348 22.30 -14.20 19.41
N ASP A 349 23.41 -14.96 19.24
CA ASP A 349 23.63 -15.74 18.02
C ASP A 349 22.58 -16.87 17.94
N SER A 350 21.76 -16.85 16.87
CA SER A 350 20.58 -17.70 16.76
C SER A 350 20.58 -18.45 15.42
N THR A 351 20.31 -19.74 15.49
CA THR A 351 20.05 -20.57 14.29
C THR A 351 18.77 -20.13 13.55
N ASP A 352 17.86 -19.46 14.25
CA ASP A 352 16.57 -19.03 13.74
C ASP A 352 16.71 -17.94 12.65
N PHE A 353 17.72 -17.05 12.79
CA PHE A 353 18.03 -16.08 11.74
C PHE A 353 18.26 -16.73 10.38
N SER A 354 19.07 -17.79 10.33
CA SER A 354 19.39 -18.47 9.07
C SER A 354 18.21 -19.27 8.52
N LEU A 355 17.35 -19.78 9.37
CA LEU A 355 16.14 -20.50 8.97
C LEU A 355 15.11 -19.54 8.42
N LEU A 356 14.81 -18.48 9.16
CA LEU A 356 13.83 -17.47 8.74
C LEU A 356 14.28 -16.74 7.47
N LYS A 357 15.55 -16.38 7.36
CA LYS A 357 16.11 -15.80 6.14
C LYS A 357 15.85 -16.66 4.91
N ARG A 358 16.01 -17.99 5.03
CA ARG A 358 15.72 -18.94 3.93
C ARG A 358 14.21 -19.02 3.65
N SER A 359 13.38 -18.99 4.68
CA SER A 359 11.90 -18.97 4.53
C SER A 359 11.46 -17.75 3.75
N LEU A 360 11.86 -16.55 4.17
CA LEU A 360 11.51 -15.29 3.51
C LEU A 360 12.00 -15.24 2.05
N ILE A 361 13.20 -15.75 1.77
CA ILE A 361 13.68 -15.85 0.38
C ILE A 361 12.81 -16.84 -0.40
N GLY A 362 12.43 -17.97 0.20
CA GLY A 362 11.52 -18.97 -0.40
C GLY A 362 10.16 -18.37 -0.75
N GLU A 363 9.58 -17.58 0.13
CA GLU A 363 8.33 -16.86 -0.12
C GLU A 363 8.46 -15.86 -1.29
N LYS A 364 9.54 -15.09 -1.33
CA LYS A 364 9.80 -14.18 -2.46
C LYS A 364 10.01 -14.94 -3.78
N ILE A 365 10.60 -16.15 -3.75
CA ILE A 365 10.70 -17.02 -4.93
C ILE A 365 9.30 -17.45 -5.40
N GLN A 366 8.41 -17.84 -4.49
CA GLN A 366 7.04 -18.21 -4.85
C GLN A 366 6.24 -17.01 -5.40
N GLN A 367 6.45 -15.81 -4.85
CA GLN A 367 5.84 -14.59 -5.37
C GLN A 367 6.23 -14.26 -6.81
N GLN A 368 7.42 -14.71 -7.27
CA GLN A 368 7.84 -14.52 -8.66
C GLN A 368 6.91 -15.21 -9.68
N ASP A 369 6.20 -16.24 -9.29
CA ASP A 369 5.27 -16.96 -10.17
C ASP A 369 3.87 -16.31 -10.20
N GLN A 370 3.64 -15.31 -9.38
CA GLN A 370 2.37 -14.58 -9.29
C GLN A 370 2.46 -13.27 -10.09
N LEU A 371 2.01 -13.29 -11.34
CA LEU A 371 2.10 -12.10 -12.24
C LEU A 371 1.44 -10.86 -11.64
N THR A 372 0.30 -11.04 -10.97
CA THR A 372 -0.43 -9.95 -10.32
C THR A 372 0.40 -9.31 -9.21
N SER A 373 1.02 -10.11 -8.33
CA SER A 373 1.87 -9.58 -7.26
C SER A 373 3.06 -8.78 -7.80
N LEU A 374 3.64 -9.22 -8.93
CA LEU A 374 4.73 -8.49 -9.59
C LEU A 374 4.25 -7.19 -10.25
N ALA A 375 3.06 -7.20 -10.84
CA ALA A 375 2.52 -6.04 -11.54
C ALA A 375 1.99 -4.97 -10.57
N LEU A 376 1.50 -5.36 -9.40
CA LEU A 376 0.91 -4.49 -8.39
C LEU A 376 1.89 -4.12 -7.26
N ASP A 377 3.20 -4.44 -7.40
CA ASP A 377 4.21 -4.13 -6.37
C ASP A 377 4.36 -2.60 -6.21
N GLU A 378 3.81 -2.06 -5.12
CA GLU A 378 3.89 -0.64 -4.79
C GLU A 378 5.33 -0.18 -4.59
N ASP A 379 6.20 -1.02 -4.03
CA ASP A 379 7.60 -0.68 -3.81
C ASP A 379 8.36 -0.52 -5.12
N LEU A 380 8.04 -1.37 -6.12
CA LEU A 380 8.56 -1.22 -7.46
C LEU A 380 8.08 0.10 -8.09
N ALA A 381 6.79 0.43 -7.93
CA ALA A 381 6.22 1.64 -8.48
C ALA A 381 6.75 2.92 -7.79
N LEU A 382 6.80 2.94 -6.47
CA LEU A 382 7.16 4.11 -5.67
C LEU A 382 8.67 4.36 -5.62
N TYR A 383 9.45 3.30 -5.40
CA TYR A 383 10.87 3.37 -5.07
C TYR A 383 11.78 2.73 -6.13
N GLY A 384 11.21 2.00 -7.10
CA GLY A 384 11.98 1.22 -8.07
C GLY A 384 12.64 -0.02 -7.45
N LEU A 385 12.19 -0.46 -6.28
CA LEU A 385 12.70 -1.62 -5.56
C LEU A 385 11.90 -2.85 -5.96
N SER A 386 12.48 -3.67 -6.83
CA SER A 386 11.83 -4.89 -7.31
C SER A 386 11.89 -6.02 -6.27
N LEU A 387 11.04 -7.04 -6.48
CA LEU A 387 11.10 -8.30 -5.71
C LEU A 387 12.51 -8.92 -5.73
N PHE A 388 13.22 -8.82 -6.85
CA PHE A 388 14.60 -9.32 -6.99
C PHE A 388 15.58 -8.52 -6.14
N ASP A 389 15.39 -7.20 -6.02
CA ASP A 389 16.22 -6.36 -5.16
C ASP A 389 15.97 -6.70 -3.68
N LYS A 390 14.73 -6.95 -3.29
CA LYS A 390 14.36 -7.43 -1.94
C LYS A 390 15.03 -8.76 -1.63
N MET A 391 15.03 -9.72 -2.56
CA MET A 391 15.73 -11.00 -2.41
C MET A 391 17.24 -10.83 -2.26
N ASN A 392 17.86 -9.95 -3.05
CA ASN A 392 19.28 -9.65 -2.97
C ASN A 392 19.63 -9.01 -1.62
N LEU A 393 18.80 -8.10 -1.12
CA LEU A 393 18.96 -7.50 0.20
C LEU A 393 18.93 -8.58 1.29
N LEU A 394 17.93 -9.46 1.27
CA LEU A 394 17.85 -10.59 2.22
C LEU A 394 19.07 -11.50 2.13
N ASN A 395 19.53 -11.85 0.93
CA ASN A 395 20.71 -12.72 0.74
C ASN A 395 21.98 -12.14 1.35
N GLN A 396 22.17 -10.82 1.28
CA GLN A 396 23.35 -10.12 1.79
C GLN A 396 23.26 -9.78 3.29
N LEU A 397 22.05 -9.82 3.86
CA LEU A 397 21.81 -9.43 5.24
C LEU A 397 22.51 -10.37 6.23
N GLU A 398 23.22 -9.81 7.19
CA GLU A 398 23.82 -10.53 8.33
C GLU A 398 23.04 -10.19 9.62
N GLN A 399 23.07 -11.08 10.59
CA GLN A 399 22.32 -10.89 11.85
C GLN A 399 22.74 -9.62 12.59
N ARG A 400 24.02 -9.27 12.58
CA ARG A 400 24.51 -8.02 13.18
C ARG A 400 23.90 -6.76 12.54
N ASP A 401 23.65 -6.78 11.22
CA ASP A 401 23.08 -5.63 10.50
C ASP A 401 21.62 -5.44 10.93
N LEU A 402 20.91 -6.55 11.17
CA LEU A 402 19.54 -6.56 11.66
C LEU A 402 19.47 -6.07 13.12
N ALA A 403 20.40 -6.50 14.00
CA ALA A 403 20.50 -6.02 15.37
C ALA A 403 20.80 -4.50 15.42
N ASP A 404 21.73 -4.03 14.58
CA ASP A 404 22.04 -2.60 14.44
C ASP A 404 20.86 -1.79 13.89
N TYR A 405 20.07 -2.40 13.00
CA TYR A 405 18.83 -1.79 12.50
C TYR A 405 17.81 -1.69 13.63
N ALA A 406 17.52 -2.78 14.32
CA ALA A 406 16.52 -2.85 15.36
C ALA A 406 16.78 -1.87 16.52
N ARG A 407 18.03 -1.74 16.96
CA ARG A 407 18.45 -0.81 18.02
C ARG A 407 18.03 0.63 17.79
N VAL A 408 17.99 1.07 16.53
CA VAL A 408 17.58 2.44 16.17
C VAL A 408 16.09 2.52 15.93
N THR A 409 15.53 1.54 15.21
CA THR A 409 14.15 1.58 14.71
C THR A 409 13.14 1.21 15.80
N PHE A 410 13.43 0.21 16.62
CA PHE A 410 12.56 -0.26 17.69
C PHE A 410 12.89 0.37 19.05
N LYS A 411 12.97 1.69 19.09
CA LYS A 411 13.14 2.37 20.37
C LYS A 411 11.90 2.16 21.25
N ARG A 412 12.12 2.13 22.58
CA ARG A 412 11.04 1.95 23.56
C ARG A 412 9.92 2.95 23.30
N SER A 413 8.82 2.47 22.73
CA SER A 413 7.57 3.19 22.56
C SER A 413 6.49 2.51 23.40
N GLN A 414 5.63 3.31 23.99
CA GLN A 414 4.41 2.77 24.59
C GLN A 414 3.41 2.46 23.47
N LEU A 415 2.62 1.42 23.67
CA LEU A 415 1.60 1.03 22.73
C LEU A 415 0.33 1.88 22.91
N ALA A 416 -0.25 2.36 21.84
CA ALA A 416 -1.63 2.78 21.82
C ALA A 416 -2.51 1.54 21.65
N GLN A 417 -3.76 1.56 22.13
CA GLN A 417 -4.66 0.42 22.08
C GLN A 417 -6.03 0.84 21.54
N PHE A 418 -6.63 -0.04 20.75
CA PHE A 418 -8.02 0.05 20.33
C PHE A 418 -8.71 -1.31 20.49
N ILE A 419 -9.95 -1.32 21.02
CA ILE A 419 -10.69 -2.56 21.26
C ILE A 419 -12.07 -2.46 20.60
N VAL A 420 -12.40 -3.45 19.80
CA VAL A 420 -13.78 -3.72 19.38
C VAL A 420 -14.40 -4.66 20.39
N LYS A 421 -15.24 -4.12 21.27
CA LYS A 421 -15.91 -4.87 22.32
C LYS A 421 -17.23 -5.47 21.85
N LYS A 422 -17.59 -6.57 22.49
CA LYS A 422 -18.91 -7.15 22.31
C LYS A 422 -19.99 -6.20 22.79
N GLN A 423 -21.01 -5.97 21.98
CA GLN A 423 -22.20 -5.24 22.37
C GLN A 423 -22.98 -6.05 23.39
N ASP A 424 -23.30 -5.45 24.55
CA ASP A 424 -24.17 -6.06 25.53
C ASP A 424 -25.57 -6.20 24.91
N ASN A 425 -25.99 -7.43 24.63
CA ASN A 425 -27.37 -7.70 24.30
C ASN A 425 -28.20 -7.50 25.56
N GLY A 426 -28.87 -6.35 25.71
CA GLY A 426 -29.75 -6.00 26.78
C GLY A 426 -30.96 -6.92 26.92
#